data_d02f4b26e2e5c42aaf27af2c210e63cd
#
_entry.id   d02f4b26e2e5c42aaf27af2c210e63cd
#
_cell.length_a   1.000
_cell.length_b   1.000
_cell.length_c   1.000
_cell.angle_alpha   90.00
_cell.angle_beta   90.00
_cell.angle_gamma   90.00
#
_symmetry.space_group_name_H-M   'P 1'
#
loop_
_entity.id
_entity.type
_entity.pdbx_description
1 polymer ?
#
loop_
_entity_poly.entity_id
_entity_poly.type
_entity_poly.pdbx_seq_one_letter_code
_entity_poly.pdbx_strand_id
1 'polypeptide(L)'
;MKLKEQVFKEVSEIIKGQTKTYKEIAKAVKTSPRAVARILASNTHPIKIPCHRVIRSNGKIGGYTFKGKRKDKMKIKHLRKEGVKIKRGRIIFA
;
A
#
# COMPACT_ATOMS: atom_id res chain seq x y z
N MET A 1 11.17 -0.76 18.54
CA MET A 1 10.06 -0.27 17.71
C MET A 1 9.07 -1.40 17.46
N LYS A 2 7.79 -1.15 17.69
CA LYS A 2 6.75 -2.16 17.48
C LYS A 2 6.59 -2.44 15.97
N LEU A 3 6.13 -3.64 15.62
CA LEU A 3 5.96 -4.04 14.22
C LEU A 3 5.08 -3.05 13.43
N LYS A 4 3.97 -2.61 14.02
CA LYS A 4 3.08 -1.63 13.40
C LYS A 4 3.81 -0.33 13.03
N GLU A 5 4.64 0.16 13.94
CA GLU A 5 5.43 1.38 13.71
C GLU A 5 6.46 1.18 12.61
N GLN A 6 7.09 0.01 12.56
CA GLN A 6 8.06 -0.32 11.51
C GLN A 6 7.40 -0.37 10.14
N VAL A 7 6.22 -1.00 10.04
CA VAL A 7 5.46 -1.08 8.80
C VAL A 7 5.05 0.32 8.33
N PHE A 8 4.52 1.14 9.22
CA PHE A 8 4.09 2.49 8.89
C PHE A 8 5.26 3.36 8.43
N LYS A 9 6.42 3.20 9.07
CA LYS A 9 7.63 3.91 8.67
C LYS A 9 8.06 3.54 7.25
N GLU A 10 8.12 2.24 6.95
CA GLU A 10 8.47 1.76 5.61
C GLU A 10 7.50 2.31 4.55
N VAL A 11 6.20 2.28 4.84
CA VAL A 11 5.20 2.77 3.90
C VAL A 11 5.30 4.28 3.72
N SER A 12 5.57 5.02 4.78
CA SER A 12 5.69 6.50 4.71
C SER A 12 6.89 6.95 3.87
N GLU A 13 7.87 6.07 3.67
CA GLU A 13 9.05 6.36 2.85
C GLU A 13 8.83 6.11 1.36
N ILE A 14 7.69 5.54 0.96
CA ILE A 14 7.37 5.34 -0.46
C ILE A 14 7.07 6.69 -1.10
N ILE A 15 7.85 7.02 -2.12
CA ILE A 15 7.73 8.30 -2.81
C ILE A 15 6.48 8.33 -3.69
N LYS A 16 5.83 9.49 -3.79
CA LYS A 16 4.69 9.72 -4.68
C LYS A 16 5.03 9.28 -6.10
N GLY A 17 4.14 8.51 -6.70
CA GLY A 17 4.34 7.95 -8.04
C GLY A 17 5.04 6.61 -8.05
N GLN A 18 5.50 6.13 -6.89
CA GLN A 18 6.12 4.83 -6.76
C GLN A 18 5.24 3.90 -5.93
N THR A 19 5.48 2.60 -6.04
CA THR A 19 4.77 1.57 -5.29
C THR A 19 5.75 0.55 -4.73
N LYS A 20 5.35 -0.12 -3.64
CA LYS A 20 6.03 -1.29 -3.13
C LYS A 20 5.02 -2.40 -2.90
N THR A 21 5.47 -3.64 -2.97
CA THR A 21 4.58 -4.78 -2.71
C THR A 21 4.50 -5.06 -1.21
N TYR A 22 3.40 -5.73 -0.81
CA TYR A 22 3.29 -6.21 0.58
C TYR A 22 4.48 -7.11 0.94
N LYS A 23 4.96 -7.89 -0.02
CA LYS A 23 6.11 -8.77 0.18
C LYS A 23 7.40 -7.98 0.45
N GLU A 24 7.62 -6.89 -0.28
CA GLU A 24 8.79 -6.03 -0.07
C GLU A 24 8.78 -5.38 1.31
N ILE A 25 7.63 -4.85 1.73
CA ILE A 25 7.47 -4.27 3.06
C ILE A 25 7.68 -5.34 4.14
N ALA A 26 7.06 -6.51 3.97
CA ALA A 26 7.19 -7.62 4.91
C ALA A 26 8.64 -8.05 5.09
N LYS A 27 9.39 -8.14 4.00
CA LYS A 27 10.81 -8.52 4.02
C LYS A 27 11.64 -7.48 4.77
N ALA A 28 11.36 -6.19 4.56
CA ALA A 28 12.09 -5.11 5.22
C ALA A 28 11.92 -5.11 6.74
N VAL A 29 10.74 -5.49 7.23
CA VAL A 29 10.44 -5.49 8.67
C VAL A 29 10.37 -6.91 9.25
N LYS A 30 10.81 -7.92 8.50
CA LYS A 30 10.90 -9.33 8.92
C LYS A 30 9.56 -9.90 9.40
N THR A 31 8.53 -9.76 8.58
CA THR A 31 7.20 -10.31 8.85
C THR A 31 6.60 -10.91 7.58
N SER A 32 5.31 -11.26 7.61
CA SER A 32 4.61 -11.82 6.45
C SER A 32 3.82 -10.75 5.71
N PRO A 33 3.56 -10.92 4.38
CA PRO A 33 2.71 -10.01 3.64
C PRO A 33 1.31 -9.87 4.24
N ARG A 34 0.76 -10.97 4.78
CA ARG A 34 -0.55 -10.96 5.43
C ARG A 34 -0.56 -10.07 6.67
N ALA A 35 0.52 -10.10 7.47
CA ALA A 35 0.64 -9.23 8.64
C ALA A 35 0.71 -7.76 8.23
N VAL A 36 1.46 -7.45 7.16
CA VAL A 36 1.53 -6.09 6.62
C VAL A 36 0.15 -5.61 6.19
N ALA A 37 -0.59 -6.43 5.44
CA ALA A 37 -1.92 -6.08 4.97
C ALA A 37 -2.88 -5.80 6.14
N ARG A 38 -2.81 -6.62 7.18
CA ARG A 38 -3.64 -6.44 8.38
C ARG A 38 -3.31 -5.12 9.09
N ILE A 39 -2.03 -4.81 9.23
CA ILE A 39 -1.57 -3.58 9.88
C ILE A 39 -2.02 -2.36 9.07
N LEU A 40 -1.88 -2.40 7.75
CA LEU A 40 -2.28 -1.29 6.89
C LEU A 40 -3.81 -1.09 6.89
N ALA A 41 -4.58 -2.18 7.01
CA ALA A 41 -6.04 -2.06 7.14
C ALA A 41 -6.45 -1.31 8.40
N SER A 42 -5.61 -1.27 9.43
CA SER A 42 -5.87 -0.53 10.66
C SER A 42 -5.45 0.94 10.60
N ASN A 43 -4.88 1.39 9.47
CA ASN A 43 -4.41 2.75 9.32
C ASN A 43 -5.59 3.74 9.30
N THR A 44 -5.59 4.70 10.23
CA THR A 44 -6.61 5.74 10.32
C THR A 44 -6.17 7.07 9.69
N HIS A 45 -4.93 7.13 9.18
CA HIS A 45 -4.36 8.31 8.55
C HIS A 45 -3.85 8.00 7.14
N PRO A 46 -4.76 7.71 6.18
CA PRO A 46 -4.36 7.14 4.88
C PRO A 46 -3.60 8.09 3.96
N ILE A 47 -3.61 9.39 4.23
CA ILE A 47 -2.83 10.36 3.43
C ILE A 47 -1.43 10.52 4.01
N LYS A 48 -1.34 10.63 5.32
CA LYS A 48 -0.06 10.77 6.04
C LYS A 48 0.78 9.49 5.93
N ILE A 49 0.11 8.33 5.99
CA ILE A 49 0.74 7.03 5.77
C ILE A 49 0.14 6.50 4.47
N PRO A 50 0.86 6.61 3.34
CA PRO A 50 0.27 6.36 2.01
C PRO A 50 0.13 4.86 1.71
N CYS A 51 -0.74 4.17 2.45
CA CYS A 51 -0.94 2.74 2.28
C CYS A 51 -1.50 2.37 0.89
N HIS A 52 -2.04 3.33 0.14
CA HIS A 52 -2.45 3.12 -1.25
C HIS A 52 -1.27 2.79 -2.17
N ARG A 53 -0.03 3.10 -1.76
CA ARG A 53 1.18 2.80 -2.54
C ARG A 53 1.71 1.39 -2.33
N VAL A 54 1.02 0.58 -1.51
CA VAL A 54 1.39 -0.82 -1.29
C VAL A 54 0.45 -1.72 -2.09
N ILE A 55 1.01 -2.57 -2.94
CA ILE A 55 0.27 -3.41 -3.87
C ILE A 55 0.64 -4.89 -3.69
N ARG A 56 -0.09 -5.78 -4.34
CA ARG A 56 0.23 -7.22 -4.31
C ARG A 56 1.47 -7.52 -5.16
N SER A 57 2.20 -8.56 -4.79
CA SER A 57 3.43 -8.96 -5.48
C SER A 57 3.23 -9.36 -6.94
N ASN A 58 2.00 -9.74 -7.32
CA ASN A 58 1.67 -10.06 -8.73
C ASN A 58 1.29 -8.81 -9.55
N GLY A 59 1.45 -7.61 -9.01
CA GLY A 59 1.11 -6.37 -9.69
C GLY A 59 -0.34 -5.92 -9.55
N LYS A 60 -1.20 -6.75 -8.96
CA LYS A 60 -2.58 -6.35 -8.68
C LYS A 60 -2.63 -5.31 -7.58
N ILE A 61 -3.58 -4.38 -7.68
CA ILE A 61 -3.70 -3.28 -6.73
C ILE A 61 -3.99 -3.78 -5.31
N GLY A 62 -4.82 -4.80 -5.17
CA GLY A 62 -5.22 -5.29 -3.86
C GLY A 62 -6.28 -4.42 -3.20
N GLY A 63 -6.60 -4.73 -1.96
CA GLY A 63 -7.60 -4.01 -1.20
C GLY A 63 -7.08 -2.71 -0.59
N TYR A 64 -8.00 -1.82 -0.26
CA TYR A 64 -7.69 -0.55 0.38
C TYR A 64 -8.74 -0.19 1.41
N THR A 65 -8.32 0.12 2.63
CA THR A 65 -9.19 0.58 3.70
C THR A 65 -8.97 2.06 3.94
N PHE A 66 -10.02 2.85 3.85
CA PHE A 66 -9.99 4.28 4.08
C PHE A 66 -10.99 4.64 5.17
N LYS A 67 -10.51 5.22 6.28
CA LYS A 67 -11.33 5.58 7.44
C LYS A 67 -12.21 4.41 7.93
N GLY A 68 -11.62 3.21 8.01
CA GLY A 68 -12.29 2.02 8.50
C GLY A 68 -13.22 1.34 7.51
N LYS A 69 -13.37 1.87 6.29
CA LYS A 69 -14.22 1.29 5.23
C LYS A 69 -13.38 0.87 4.05
N ARG A 70 -13.75 -0.25 3.43
CA ARG A 70 -13.06 -0.73 2.24
C ARG A 70 -13.42 0.12 1.03
N LYS A 71 -12.41 0.74 0.41
CA LYS A 71 -12.56 1.69 -0.70
C LYS A 71 -11.54 1.40 -1.80
N ASP A 72 -11.62 0.23 -2.41
CA ASP A 72 -10.65 -0.21 -3.41
C ASP A 72 -10.55 0.75 -4.61
N LYS A 73 -11.67 1.32 -5.04
CA LYS A 73 -11.68 2.29 -6.13
C LYS A 73 -10.91 3.56 -5.79
N MET A 74 -10.90 3.97 -4.53
CA MET A 74 -10.13 5.13 -4.07
C MET A 74 -8.63 4.88 -4.20
N LYS A 75 -8.20 3.65 -3.96
CA LYS A 75 -6.79 3.26 -4.12
C LYS A 75 -6.33 3.49 -5.55
N ILE A 76 -7.11 3.04 -6.52
CA ILE A 76 -6.83 3.24 -7.94
C ILE A 76 -6.81 4.72 -8.28
N LYS A 77 -7.78 5.48 -7.80
CA LYS A 77 -7.89 6.91 -8.04
C LYS A 77 -6.66 7.66 -7.50
N HIS A 78 -6.24 7.36 -6.27
CA HIS A 78 -5.06 7.99 -5.67
C HIS A 78 -3.78 7.67 -6.45
N LEU A 79 -3.60 6.42 -6.84
CA LEU A 79 -2.42 6.00 -7.59
C LEU A 79 -2.37 6.67 -8.97
N ARG A 80 -3.50 6.73 -9.69
CA ARG A 80 -3.56 7.40 -10.99
C ARG A 80 -3.27 8.88 -10.88
N LYS A 81 -3.76 9.52 -9.83
CA LYS A 81 -3.49 10.93 -9.56
C LYS A 81 -2.00 11.18 -9.33
N GLU A 82 -1.29 10.20 -8.81
CA GLU A 82 0.16 10.29 -8.58
C GLU A 82 1.00 9.88 -9.80
N GLY A 83 0.35 9.60 -10.92
CA GLY A 83 1.03 9.25 -12.16
C GLY A 83 1.27 7.76 -12.38
N VAL A 84 0.76 6.90 -11.50
CA VAL A 84 0.89 5.46 -11.65
C VAL A 84 -0.09 4.97 -12.71
N LYS A 85 0.40 4.22 -13.70
CA LYS A 85 -0.43 3.68 -14.77
C LYS A 85 -1.05 2.35 -14.33
N ILE A 86 -2.36 2.26 -14.43
CA ILE A 86 -3.12 1.08 -14.00
C ILE A 86 -4.04 0.65 -15.15
N LYS A 87 -4.04 -0.65 -15.46
CA LYS A 87 -4.92 -1.24 -16.45
C LYS A 87 -5.43 -2.57 -15.90
N ARG A 88 -6.76 -2.75 -15.94
CA ARG A 88 -7.43 -3.97 -15.47
C ARG A 88 -7.03 -4.36 -14.04
N GLY A 89 -6.93 -3.37 -13.14
CA GLY A 89 -6.59 -3.59 -11.75
C GLY A 89 -5.14 -3.95 -11.48
N ARG A 90 -4.26 -3.79 -12.48
CA ARG A 90 -2.83 -4.05 -12.35
C ARG A 90 -2.01 -2.83 -12.72
N ILE A 91 -0.87 -2.68 -12.04
CA ILE A 91 0.09 -1.63 -12.39
C ILE A 91 0.80 -2.01 -13.70
N ILE A 92 0.93 -1.03 -14.58
CA ILE A 92 1.71 -1.17 -15.80
C ILE A 92 3.11 -0.62 -15.52
N PHE A 93 4.11 -1.50 -15.53
CA PHE A 93 5.49 -1.09 -15.42
C PHE A 93 6.00 -0.68 -16.80
N ALA A 94 6.59 0.49 -16.87
CA ALA A 94 7.16 0.97 -18.13
C ALA A 94 8.43 0.18 -18.48
#